data_b7c69784e53d06373f42fe05f005f0e3
#
_entry.id   b7c69784e53d06373f42fe05f005f0e3
#
_cell.length_a   1.000
_cell.length_b   1.000
_cell.length_c   1.000
_cell.angle_alpha   90.00
_cell.angle_beta   90.00
_cell.angle_gamma   90.00
#
_symmetry.space_group_name_H-M   'P 1'
#
loop_
_entity.id
_entity.type
_entity.pdbx_description
1 polymer ?
#
loop_
_entity_poly.entity_id
_entity_poly.type
_entity_poly.pdbx_seq_one_letter_code
_entity_poly.pdbx_strand_id
1 'polypeptide(L)'
;MDFFAGIVVFVFGAVVGSFLNVVILRLNTGQSIISGRSKCFTCAKKLKWYELLPIVSFVFFRGKCSACKAKISWQYPIIEIITGLLFLLIFNFQFSIFNEFSFYFLLSTFYFLIVFSVLIIIAIYDYHHQIIPNLFVWIFNGLAFLSLFNSFRISDFGFRILNWNNLLAGFILFAFFALLWGMSKGRWMGFGDAKLALGIGWFLGITEGVAAITLAFWIGAIVGVSLIYLNKNKYGMKSSIAFGPFMILGTAISFFWGEKIISFLF
;
A
#
# COMPACT_ATOMS: atom_id res chain seq x y z
N MET A 1 -6.14 -15.11 19.44
CA MET A 1 -6.08 -15.71 18.07
C MET A 1 -5.26 -16.97 18.11
N ASP A 2 -5.73 -18.06 17.51
CA ASP A 2 -4.94 -19.31 17.44
C ASP A 2 -3.71 -19.10 16.56
N PHE A 3 -2.57 -19.56 17.04
CA PHE A 3 -1.28 -19.48 16.34
C PHE A 3 -1.37 -20.00 14.89
N PHE A 4 -2.15 -21.06 14.70
CA PHE A 4 -2.38 -21.67 13.38
C PHE A 4 -3.12 -20.73 12.41
N ALA A 5 -4.16 -20.02 12.87
CA ALA A 5 -4.90 -19.05 12.05
C ALA A 5 -3.96 -17.91 11.58
N GLY A 6 -3.07 -17.45 12.46
CA GLY A 6 -2.08 -16.44 12.09
C GLY A 6 -1.13 -16.88 10.99
N ILE A 7 -0.64 -18.11 11.04
CA ILE A 7 0.21 -18.68 9.99
C ILE A 7 -0.53 -18.74 8.66
N VAL A 8 -1.77 -19.22 8.65
CA VAL A 8 -2.59 -19.31 7.42
C VAL A 8 -2.79 -17.93 6.79
N VAL A 9 -3.15 -16.92 7.59
CA VAL A 9 -3.34 -15.55 7.10
C VAL A 9 -2.04 -14.95 6.56
N PHE A 10 -0.92 -15.16 7.25
CA PHE A 10 0.39 -14.71 6.77
C PHE A 10 0.77 -15.35 5.43
N VAL A 11 0.62 -16.67 5.31
CA VAL A 11 0.92 -17.41 4.08
C VAL A 11 0.02 -16.93 2.94
N PHE A 12 -1.27 -16.74 3.20
CA PHE A 12 -2.21 -16.19 2.23
C PHE A 12 -1.76 -14.79 1.76
N GLY A 13 -1.40 -13.91 2.69
CA GLY A 13 -0.87 -12.58 2.38
C GLY A 13 0.42 -12.64 1.56
N ALA A 14 1.33 -13.55 1.87
CA ALA A 14 2.56 -13.75 1.08
C ALA A 14 2.28 -14.23 -0.36
N VAL A 15 1.28 -15.11 -0.55
CA VAL A 15 0.83 -15.54 -1.89
C VAL A 15 0.24 -14.36 -2.67
N VAL A 16 -0.60 -13.54 -2.03
CA VAL A 16 -1.09 -12.29 -2.65
C VAL A 16 0.08 -11.38 -2.99
N GLY A 17 1.04 -11.17 -2.09
CA GLY A 17 2.24 -10.37 -2.33
C GLY A 17 3.05 -10.82 -3.55
N SER A 18 3.17 -12.14 -3.74
CA SER A 18 3.80 -12.71 -4.95
C SER A 18 3.03 -12.33 -6.22
N PHE A 19 1.69 -12.34 -6.17
CA PHE A 19 0.86 -11.86 -7.27
C PHE A 19 0.98 -10.34 -7.49
N LEU A 20 1.03 -9.55 -6.42
CA LEU A 20 1.25 -8.09 -6.53
C LEU A 20 2.55 -7.74 -7.26
N ASN A 21 3.63 -8.51 -7.05
CA ASN A 21 4.87 -8.36 -7.81
C ASN A 21 4.64 -8.55 -9.32
N VAL A 22 3.81 -9.53 -9.72
CA VAL A 22 3.48 -9.74 -11.14
C VAL A 22 2.70 -8.54 -11.70
N VAL A 23 1.73 -8.01 -10.95
CA VAL A 23 0.95 -6.83 -11.33
C VAL A 23 1.88 -5.63 -11.55
N ILE A 24 2.73 -5.31 -10.56
CA ILE A 24 3.64 -4.17 -10.58
C ILE A 24 4.59 -4.23 -11.80
N LEU A 25 5.17 -5.41 -12.05
CA LEU A 25 6.15 -5.58 -13.13
C LEU A 25 5.52 -5.59 -14.53
N ARG A 26 4.25 -5.97 -14.66
CA ARG A 26 3.55 -6.01 -15.96
C ARG A 26 2.74 -4.75 -16.24
N LEU A 27 2.53 -3.90 -15.25
CA LEU A 27 1.79 -2.66 -15.41
C LEU A 27 2.45 -1.76 -16.45
N ASN A 28 1.67 -1.28 -17.41
CA ASN A 28 2.10 -0.43 -18.53
C ASN A 28 3.17 -1.06 -19.46
N THR A 29 3.38 -2.38 -19.41
CA THR A 29 4.32 -3.08 -20.32
C THR A 29 3.63 -3.74 -21.52
N GLY A 30 2.29 -3.68 -21.60
CA GLY A 30 1.50 -4.39 -22.61
C GLY A 30 1.36 -5.90 -22.35
N GLN A 31 1.95 -6.42 -21.27
CA GLN A 31 1.81 -7.83 -20.92
C GLN A 31 0.54 -8.04 -20.09
N SER A 32 -0.18 -9.15 -20.34
CA SER A 32 -1.35 -9.50 -19.55
C SER A 32 -0.97 -9.81 -18.10
N ILE A 33 -1.72 -9.25 -17.15
CA ILE A 33 -1.58 -9.50 -15.71
C ILE A 33 -2.14 -10.88 -15.36
N ILE A 34 -3.23 -11.31 -16.04
CA ILE A 34 -3.98 -12.53 -15.70
C ILE A 34 -3.43 -13.73 -16.48
N SER A 35 -3.07 -13.55 -17.74
CA SER A 35 -2.61 -14.64 -18.62
C SER A 35 -1.09 -14.65 -18.76
N GLY A 36 -0.52 -15.86 -18.81
CA GLY A 36 0.92 -16.07 -19.01
C GLY A 36 1.62 -16.62 -17.75
N ARG A 37 2.71 -17.36 -17.99
CA ARG A 37 3.53 -17.92 -16.91
C ARG A 37 4.64 -16.97 -16.50
N SER A 38 5.02 -16.98 -15.23
CA SER A 38 6.21 -16.31 -14.74
C SER A 38 7.46 -16.95 -15.36
N LYS A 39 8.40 -16.10 -15.78
CA LYS A 39 9.63 -16.51 -16.46
C LYS A 39 10.82 -15.74 -15.90
N CYS A 40 12.00 -16.35 -15.96
CA CYS A 40 13.24 -15.67 -15.64
C CYS A 40 13.51 -14.56 -16.66
N PHE A 41 13.85 -13.36 -16.23
CA PHE A 41 14.12 -12.23 -17.13
C PHE A 41 15.40 -12.43 -17.97
N THR A 42 16.37 -13.22 -17.48
CA THR A 42 17.66 -13.42 -18.14
C THR A 42 17.64 -14.58 -19.13
N CYS A 43 17.08 -15.75 -18.76
CA CYS A 43 17.12 -16.96 -19.60
C CYS A 43 15.76 -17.37 -20.17
N ALA A 44 14.70 -16.57 -19.90
CA ALA A 44 13.33 -16.83 -20.35
C ALA A 44 12.74 -18.21 -19.94
N LYS A 45 13.43 -18.98 -19.06
CA LYS A 45 12.90 -20.23 -18.50
C LYS A 45 11.57 -19.98 -17.81
N LYS A 46 10.54 -20.75 -18.13
CA LYS A 46 9.26 -20.78 -17.43
C LYS A 46 9.46 -21.34 -16.03
N LEU A 47 9.01 -20.62 -15.00
CA LEU A 47 9.15 -21.04 -13.62
C LEU A 47 8.13 -22.15 -13.30
N LYS A 48 8.56 -23.14 -12.50
CA LYS A 48 7.73 -24.21 -11.99
C LYS A 48 7.01 -23.74 -10.71
N TRP A 49 5.96 -24.42 -10.28
CA TRP A 49 5.14 -24.03 -9.14
C TRP A 49 5.96 -23.87 -7.83
N TYR A 50 6.93 -24.76 -7.57
CA TYR A 50 7.78 -24.69 -6.38
C TYR A 50 8.80 -23.54 -6.43
N GLU A 51 9.12 -23.03 -7.62
CA GLU A 51 9.96 -21.85 -7.81
C GLU A 51 9.17 -20.54 -7.58
N LEU A 52 7.84 -20.63 -7.43
CA LEU A 52 6.92 -19.55 -7.17
C LEU A 52 6.42 -19.50 -5.72
N LEU A 53 6.83 -20.45 -4.87
CA LEU A 53 6.47 -20.44 -3.45
C LEU A 53 7.02 -19.18 -2.79
N PRO A 54 6.15 -18.29 -2.23
CA PRO A 54 6.59 -17.04 -1.68
C PRO A 54 7.62 -17.23 -0.57
N ILE A 55 8.64 -16.38 -0.53
CA ILE A 55 9.72 -16.36 0.45
C ILE A 55 10.56 -17.67 0.39
N VAL A 56 9.90 -18.83 0.45
CA VAL A 56 10.56 -20.14 0.51
C VAL A 56 11.44 -20.40 -0.71
N SER A 57 10.94 -20.14 -1.92
CA SER A 57 11.72 -20.32 -3.15
C SER A 57 12.95 -19.42 -3.18
N PHE A 58 12.82 -18.16 -2.75
CA PHE A 58 13.94 -17.22 -2.70
C PHE A 58 15.04 -17.70 -1.75
N VAL A 59 14.67 -18.17 -0.56
CA VAL A 59 15.63 -18.71 0.43
C VAL A 59 16.28 -20.00 -0.09
N PHE A 60 15.47 -20.94 -0.60
CA PHE A 60 15.96 -22.23 -1.09
C PHE A 60 16.96 -22.09 -2.25
N PHE A 61 16.65 -21.22 -3.22
CA PHE A 61 17.54 -20.94 -4.35
C PHE A 61 18.57 -19.85 -4.08
N ARG A 62 18.68 -19.35 -2.83
CA ARG A 62 19.62 -18.31 -2.40
C ARG A 62 19.55 -17.04 -3.26
N GLY A 63 18.33 -16.63 -3.62
CA GLY A 63 18.09 -15.45 -4.45
C GLY A 63 18.62 -15.56 -5.89
N LYS A 64 18.70 -16.77 -6.45
CA LYS A 64 19.22 -17.02 -7.81
C LYS A 64 18.28 -17.88 -8.62
N CYS A 65 18.26 -17.68 -9.93
CA CYS A 65 17.54 -18.55 -10.86
C CYS A 65 18.08 -19.99 -10.79
N SER A 66 17.20 -20.98 -10.77
CA SER A 66 17.57 -22.40 -10.72
C SER A 66 18.36 -22.86 -11.95
N ALA A 67 18.14 -22.23 -13.12
CA ALA A 67 18.80 -22.60 -14.39
C ALA A 67 20.07 -21.77 -14.64
N CYS A 68 19.95 -20.45 -14.82
CA CYS A 68 21.04 -19.58 -15.24
C CYS A 68 21.82 -18.93 -14.09
N LYS A 69 21.40 -19.16 -12.83
CA LYS A 69 22.00 -18.57 -11.61
C LYS A 69 21.98 -17.02 -11.55
N ALA A 70 21.27 -16.36 -12.46
CA ALA A 70 21.09 -14.91 -12.40
C ALA A 70 20.43 -14.50 -11.06
N LYS A 71 20.85 -13.35 -10.49
CA LYS A 71 20.32 -12.83 -9.22
C LYS A 71 18.86 -12.41 -9.38
N ILE A 72 18.03 -12.80 -8.42
CA ILE A 72 16.62 -12.35 -8.28
C ILE A 72 16.62 -11.13 -7.36
N SER A 73 15.80 -10.11 -7.69
CA SER A 73 15.67 -8.89 -6.90
C SER A 73 15.12 -9.20 -5.50
N TRP A 74 15.64 -8.51 -4.49
CA TRP A 74 15.12 -8.52 -3.12
C TRP A 74 13.71 -7.95 -3.00
N GLN A 75 13.25 -7.21 -4.00
CA GLN A 75 11.88 -6.71 -4.06
C GLN A 75 10.85 -7.83 -3.87
N TYR A 76 11.07 -9.00 -4.49
CA TYR A 76 10.12 -10.12 -4.42
C TYR A 76 9.86 -10.57 -2.96
N PRO A 77 10.84 -11.04 -2.22
CA PRO A 77 10.59 -11.50 -0.85
C PRO A 77 10.18 -10.35 0.09
N ILE A 78 10.64 -9.13 -0.14
CA ILE A 78 10.26 -7.97 0.68
C ILE A 78 8.76 -7.69 0.54
N ILE A 79 8.22 -7.63 -0.67
CA ILE A 79 6.78 -7.41 -0.89
C ILE A 79 5.96 -8.57 -0.34
N GLU A 80 6.40 -9.81 -0.52
CA GLU A 80 5.74 -10.99 0.02
C GLU A 80 5.66 -10.96 1.56
N ILE A 81 6.76 -10.60 2.22
CA ILE A 81 6.80 -10.47 3.69
C ILE A 81 5.93 -9.31 4.16
N ILE A 82 6.05 -8.13 3.55
CA ILE A 82 5.28 -6.94 3.93
C ILE A 82 3.78 -7.22 3.77
N THR A 83 3.36 -7.82 2.65
CA THR A 83 1.95 -8.16 2.42
C THR A 83 1.46 -9.20 3.41
N GLY A 84 2.27 -10.22 3.72
CA GLY A 84 1.94 -11.23 4.72
C GLY A 84 1.76 -10.65 6.12
N LEU A 85 2.68 -9.79 6.56
CA LEU A 85 2.61 -9.10 7.85
C LEU A 85 1.42 -8.14 7.92
N LEU A 86 1.16 -7.42 6.86
CA LEU A 86 0.05 -6.46 6.80
C LEU A 86 -1.30 -7.19 6.83
N PHE A 87 -1.44 -8.33 6.16
CA PHE A 87 -2.63 -9.17 6.23
C PHE A 87 -2.86 -9.70 7.65
N LEU A 88 -1.79 -10.13 8.31
CA LEU A 88 -1.85 -10.56 9.71
C LEU A 88 -2.28 -9.41 10.64
N LEU A 89 -1.74 -8.20 10.45
CA LEU A 89 -2.13 -7.02 11.22
C LEU A 89 -3.60 -6.66 11.01
N ILE A 90 -4.08 -6.64 9.76
CA ILE A 90 -5.48 -6.35 9.44
C ILE A 90 -6.39 -7.39 10.09
N PHE A 91 -6.06 -8.67 9.96
CA PHE A 91 -6.85 -9.74 10.55
C PHE A 91 -6.95 -9.62 12.07
N ASN A 92 -5.83 -9.39 12.76
CA ASN A 92 -5.81 -9.18 14.20
C ASN A 92 -6.60 -7.93 14.62
N PHE A 93 -6.45 -6.85 13.88
CA PHE A 93 -7.16 -5.60 14.13
C PHE A 93 -8.67 -5.79 14.00
N GLN A 94 -9.13 -6.43 12.93
CA GLN A 94 -10.55 -6.73 12.74
C GLN A 94 -11.08 -7.71 13.80
N PHE A 95 -10.30 -8.73 14.15
CA PHE A 95 -10.67 -9.68 15.20
C PHE A 95 -10.82 -9.01 16.56
N SER A 96 -10.01 -8.00 16.87
CA SER A 96 -10.14 -7.23 18.10
C SER A 96 -11.40 -6.35 18.16
N ILE A 97 -11.96 -5.98 17.01
CA ILE A 97 -13.19 -5.20 16.91
C ILE A 97 -14.42 -6.08 17.04
N PHE A 98 -14.47 -7.18 16.30
CA PHE A 98 -15.65 -8.03 16.20
C PHE A 98 -15.72 -9.10 17.29
N ASN A 99 -14.58 -9.51 17.85
CA ASN A 99 -14.42 -10.60 18.85
C ASN A 99 -14.96 -11.97 18.42
N GLU A 100 -15.63 -12.07 17.28
CA GLU A 100 -16.26 -13.27 16.75
C GLU A 100 -16.07 -13.42 15.23
N PHE A 101 -16.10 -14.66 14.74
CA PHE A 101 -16.13 -14.96 13.30
C PHE A 101 -17.56 -14.78 12.78
N SER A 102 -17.91 -13.54 12.42
CA SER A 102 -19.19 -13.20 11.80
C SER A 102 -19.03 -12.99 10.30
N PHE A 103 -20.16 -12.99 9.58
CA PHE A 103 -20.16 -12.61 8.16
C PHE A 103 -19.58 -11.19 7.95
N TYR A 104 -19.91 -10.26 8.83
CA TYR A 104 -19.42 -8.88 8.78
C TYR A 104 -17.92 -8.77 9.04
N PHE A 105 -17.39 -9.57 9.96
CA PHE A 105 -15.94 -9.70 10.17
C PHE A 105 -15.23 -10.12 8.88
N LEU A 106 -15.72 -11.15 8.20
CA LEU A 106 -15.13 -11.62 6.95
C LEU A 106 -15.21 -10.54 5.87
N LEU A 107 -16.39 -9.93 5.68
CA LEU A 107 -16.60 -8.92 4.66
C LEU A 107 -15.69 -7.71 4.87
N SER A 108 -15.60 -7.18 6.09
CA SER A 108 -14.73 -6.05 6.42
C SER A 108 -13.25 -6.39 6.28
N THR A 109 -12.86 -7.58 6.72
CA THR A 109 -11.47 -8.05 6.58
C THR A 109 -11.08 -8.12 5.09
N PHE A 110 -11.88 -8.78 4.24
CA PHE A 110 -11.61 -8.84 2.80
C PHE A 110 -11.55 -7.46 2.15
N TYR A 111 -12.45 -6.55 2.54
CA TYR A 111 -12.41 -5.17 2.05
C TYR A 111 -11.06 -4.50 2.35
N PHE A 112 -10.58 -4.55 3.59
CA PHE A 112 -9.30 -3.95 3.95
C PHE A 112 -8.10 -4.64 3.30
N LEU A 113 -8.13 -5.97 3.15
CA LEU A 113 -7.09 -6.70 2.41
C LEU A 113 -6.97 -6.22 0.97
N ILE A 114 -8.09 -5.96 0.29
CA ILE A 114 -8.11 -5.41 -1.07
C ILE A 114 -7.57 -3.97 -1.07
N VAL A 115 -8.07 -3.10 -0.19
CA VAL A 115 -7.62 -1.70 -0.10
C VAL A 115 -6.10 -1.63 0.07
N PHE A 116 -5.55 -2.34 1.04
CA PHE A 116 -4.11 -2.31 1.30
C PHE A 116 -3.28 -2.99 0.21
N SER A 117 -3.81 -4.00 -0.47
CA SER A 117 -3.17 -4.58 -1.66
C SER A 117 -3.04 -3.55 -2.79
N VAL A 118 -4.07 -2.76 -3.04
CA VAL A 118 -4.05 -1.66 -4.03
C VAL A 118 -3.03 -0.59 -3.61
N LEU A 119 -3.01 -0.21 -2.34
CA LEU A 119 -2.04 0.75 -1.82
C LEU A 119 -0.58 0.26 -1.96
N ILE A 120 -0.31 -1.03 -1.73
CA ILE A 120 1.03 -1.62 -1.95
C ILE A 120 1.44 -1.49 -3.42
N ILE A 121 0.53 -1.79 -4.37
CA ILE A 121 0.82 -1.63 -5.81
C ILE A 121 1.21 -0.18 -6.11
N ILE A 122 0.42 0.79 -5.62
CA ILE A 122 0.69 2.22 -5.82
C ILE A 122 2.05 2.59 -5.23
N ALA A 123 2.33 2.20 -3.98
CA ALA A 123 3.58 2.52 -3.30
C ALA A 123 4.82 2.01 -4.05
N ILE A 124 4.81 0.75 -4.44
CA ILE A 124 5.97 0.13 -5.09
C ILE A 124 6.13 0.62 -6.53
N TYR A 125 5.03 0.82 -7.24
CA TYR A 125 5.08 1.37 -8.59
C TYR A 125 5.63 2.81 -8.59
N ASP A 126 5.15 3.66 -7.67
CA ASP A 126 5.64 5.03 -7.52
C ASP A 126 7.12 5.06 -7.07
N TYR A 127 7.53 4.16 -6.17
CA TYR A 127 8.94 4.02 -5.78
C TYR A 127 9.88 3.76 -6.97
N HIS A 128 9.45 2.96 -7.95
CA HIS A 128 10.27 2.62 -9.12
C HIS A 128 10.20 3.66 -10.25
N HIS A 129 9.02 4.20 -10.48
CA HIS A 129 8.74 5.02 -11.66
C HIS A 129 8.54 6.50 -11.35
N GLN A 130 8.43 6.87 -10.06
CA GLN A 130 8.09 8.24 -9.59
C GLN A 130 6.80 8.77 -10.26
N ILE A 131 5.88 7.88 -10.53
CA ILE A 131 4.58 8.16 -11.15
C ILE A 131 3.53 7.29 -10.46
N ILE A 132 2.48 7.93 -9.94
CA ILE A 132 1.34 7.24 -9.35
C ILE A 132 0.45 6.68 -10.47
N PRO A 133 0.17 5.35 -10.52
CA PRO A 133 -0.60 4.73 -11.59
C PRO A 133 -2.08 5.11 -11.48
N ASN A 134 -2.61 5.83 -12.48
CA ASN A 134 -3.96 6.37 -12.47
C ASN A 134 -5.04 5.30 -12.22
N LEU A 135 -4.92 4.13 -12.87
CA LEU A 135 -5.88 3.04 -12.71
C LEU A 135 -6.05 2.64 -11.23
N PHE A 136 -4.94 2.38 -10.54
CA PHE A 136 -4.97 1.91 -9.16
C PHE A 136 -5.39 3.00 -8.17
N VAL A 137 -5.05 4.27 -8.43
CA VAL A 137 -5.56 5.39 -7.63
C VAL A 137 -7.07 5.52 -7.74
N TRP A 138 -7.63 5.38 -8.95
CA TRP A 138 -9.09 5.43 -9.10
C TRP A 138 -9.80 4.22 -8.51
N ILE A 139 -9.18 3.01 -8.56
CA ILE A 139 -9.68 1.84 -7.84
C ILE A 139 -9.67 2.11 -6.33
N PHE A 140 -8.57 2.65 -5.78
CA PHE A 140 -8.49 3.02 -4.36
C PHE A 140 -9.54 4.06 -3.99
N ASN A 141 -9.69 5.12 -4.78
CA ASN A 141 -10.70 6.17 -4.54
C ASN A 141 -12.13 5.60 -4.59
N GLY A 142 -12.42 4.67 -5.51
CA GLY A 142 -13.70 3.98 -5.55
C GLY A 142 -13.97 3.15 -4.29
N LEU A 143 -12.97 2.40 -3.84
CA LEU A 143 -13.07 1.65 -2.58
C LEU A 143 -13.24 2.59 -1.38
N ALA A 144 -12.44 3.66 -1.30
CA ALA A 144 -12.54 4.65 -0.25
C ALA A 144 -13.90 5.38 -0.27
N PHE A 145 -14.48 5.63 -1.44
CA PHE A 145 -15.82 6.18 -1.59
C PHE A 145 -16.89 5.22 -1.05
N LEU A 146 -16.76 3.91 -1.31
CA LEU A 146 -17.67 2.92 -0.75
C LEU A 146 -17.65 2.90 0.79
N SER A 147 -16.51 3.18 1.42
CA SER A 147 -16.44 3.26 2.89
C SER A 147 -17.25 4.41 3.50
N LEU A 148 -17.62 5.43 2.71
CA LEU A 148 -18.47 6.54 3.17
C LEU A 148 -19.90 6.10 3.50
N PHE A 149 -20.36 5.01 2.87
CA PHE A 149 -21.70 4.46 3.10
C PHE A 149 -21.74 3.34 4.14
N ASN A 150 -20.57 2.79 4.49
CA ASN A 150 -20.45 1.65 5.38
C ASN A 150 -19.48 1.99 6.52
N SER A 151 -19.99 2.06 7.75
CA SER A 151 -19.11 2.16 8.94
C SER A 151 -18.53 0.79 9.27
N PHE A 152 -17.54 0.32 8.50
CA PHE A 152 -16.83 -0.95 8.78
C PHE A 152 -16.04 -0.94 10.09
N ARG A 153 -15.99 0.19 10.80
CA ARG A 153 -15.24 0.37 12.05
C ARG A 153 -16.06 0.23 13.32
N ILE A 154 -17.40 0.19 13.26
CA ILE A 154 -18.26 0.22 14.45
C ILE A 154 -19.23 -0.95 14.41
N SER A 155 -19.52 -1.50 15.62
CA SER A 155 -20.37 -2.64 15.93
C SER A 155 -21.79 -2.62 15.34
N ASP A 156 -22.23 -1.51 14.79
CA ASP A 156 -23.54 -1.37 14.16
C ASP A 156 -23.38 -1.30 12.63
N PHE A 157 -23.42 -2.46 12.01
CA PHE A 157 -23.52 -2.57 10.55
C PHE A 157 -24.92 -2.13 10.12
N GLY A 158 -25.10 -0.83 9.98
CA GLY A 158 -26.25 -0.19 9.37
C GLY A 158 -25.84 0.58 8.15
N PHE A 159 -26.64 0.57 7.07
CA PHE A 159 -26.53 1.52 5.98
C PHE A 159 -26.63 2.92 6.60
N ARG A 160 -25.50 3.54 6.91
CA ARG A 160 -25.49 4.93 7.34
C ARG A 160 -25.61 5.82 6.14
N ILE A 161 -26.45 6.82 6.27
CA ILE A 161 -26.46 8.00 5.43
C ILE A 161 -25.00 8.50 5.31
N LEU A 162 -24.59 8.80 4.09
CA LEU A 162 -23.26 9.32 3.69
C LEU A 162 -22.52 10.07 4.83
N ASN A 163 -21.32 9.63 5.17
CA ASN A 163 -20.50 10.33 6.16
C ASN A 163 -19.92 11.63 5.56
N TRP A 164 -20.67 12.73 5.74
CA TRP A 164 -20.31 14.05 5.20
C TRP A 164 -18.94 14.53 5.68
N ASN A 165 -18.54 14.21 6.90
CA ASN A 165 -17.24 14.62 7.44
C ASN A 165 -16.10 13.98 6.67
N ASN A 166 -16.18 12.68 6.37
CA ASN A 166 -15.17 11.99 5.58
C ASN A 166 -15.21 12.42 4.11
N LEU A 167 -16.40 12.68 3.55
CA LEU A 167 -16.52 13.21 2.21
C LEU A 167 -15.78 14.55 2.07
N LEU A 168 -16.04 15.49 2.98
CA LEU A 168 -15.35 16.78 3.02
C LEU A 168 -13.85 16.64 3.27
N ALA A 169 -13.44 15.70 4.13
CA ALA A 169 -12.02 15.42 4.39
C ALA A 169 -11.25 15.10 3.10
N GLY A 170 -11.80 14.25 2.25
CA GLY A 170 -11.18 13.93 0.97
C GLY A 170 -10.99 15.16 0.08
N PHE A 171 -12.01 16.00 -0.05
CA PHE A 171 -11.91 17.22 -0.84
C PHE A 171 -10.93 18.24 -0.24
N ILE A 172 -10.87 18.38 1.08
CA ILE A 172 -9.92 19.27 1.77
C ILE A 172 -8.48 18.80 1.51
N LEU A 173 -8.19 17.52 1.71
CA LEU A 173 -6.85 16.98 1.46
C LEU A 173 -6.48 17.06 -0.02
N PHE A 174 -7.41 16.75 -0.92
CA PHE A 174 -7.21 16.93 -2.35
C PHE A 174 -6.86 18.37 -2.70
N ALA A 175 -7.66 19.34 -2.20
CA ALA A 175 -7.47 20.75 -2.47
C ALA A 175 -6.10 21.25 -1.98
N PHE A 176 -5.66 20.82 -0.81
CA PHE A 176 -4.35 21.14 -0.27
C PHE A 176 -3.22 20.73 -1.24
N PHE A 177 -3.21 19.48 -1.69
CA PHE A 177 -2.18 19.00 -2.63
C PHE A 177 -2.35 19.58 -4.04
N ALA A 178 -3.58 19.79 -4.50
CA ALA A 178 -3.85 20.42 -5.79
C ALA A 178 -3.39 21.88 -5.81
N LEU A 179 -3.54 22.62 -4.71
CA LEU A 179 -3.01 23.97 -4.57
C LEU A 179 -1.47 23.98 -4.61
N LEU A 180 -0.80 23.09 -3.88
CA LEU A 180 0.65 22.94 -3.93
C LEU A 180 1.15 22.64 -5.35
N TRP A 181 0.46 21.72 -6.05
CA TRP A 181 0.77 21.41 -7.45
C TRP A 181 0.56 22.62 -8.36
N GLY A 182 -0.56 23.33 -8.23
CA GLY A 182 -0.88 24.51 -9.04
C GLY A 182 0.09 25.67 -8.83
N MET A 183 0.41 26.00 -7.57
CA MET A 183 1.39 27.06 -7.21
C MET A 183 2.79 26.74 -7.72
N SER A 184 3.22 25.48 -7.63
CA SER A 184 4.55 25.05 -8.09
C SER A 184 4.63 24.73 -9.58
N LYS A 185 3.51 24.76 -10.30
CA LYS A 185 3.39 24.29 -11.70
C LYS A 185 3.95 22.86 -11.85
N GLY A 186 3.66 22.01 -10.88
CA GLY A 186 4.10 20.60 -10.86
C GLY A 186 5.57 20.36 -10.51
N ARG A 187 6.31 21.40 -10.06
CA ARG A 187 7.75 21.25 -9.75
C ARG A 187 8.01 20.60 -8.39
N TRP A 188 7.15 20.83 -7.41
CA TRP A 188 7.33 20.31 -6.04
C TRP A 188 6.72 18.94 -5.87
N MET A 189 5.57 18.70 -6.50
CA MET A 189 4.76 17.51 -6.27
C MET A 189 3.94 17.13 -7.51
N GLY A 190 3.70 15.85 -7.72
CA GLY A 190 2.89 15.34 -8.81
C GLY A 190 1.39 15.51 -8.56
N PHE A 191 0.58 15.70 -9.60
CA PHE A 191 -0.89 15.72 -9.47
C PHE A 191 -1.45 14.36 -9.01
N GLY A 192 -0.66 13.29 -9.15
CA GLY A 192 -0.98 11.96 -8.61
C GLY A 192 -1.17 11.94 -7.11
N ASP A 193 -0.31 12.69 -6.37
CA ASP A 193 -0.38 12.81 -4.91
C ASP A 193 -1.69 13.45 -4.45
N ALA A 194 -2.19 14.47 -5.18
CA ALA A 194 -3.49 15.06 -4.91
C ALA A 194 -4.64 14.04 -5.07
N LYS A 195 -4.61 13.24 -6.15
CA LYS A 195 -5.61 12.18 -6.35
C LYS A 195 -5.56 11.12 -5.25
N LEU A 196 -4.36 10.76 -4.80
CA LEU A 196 -4.17 9.79 -3.71
C LEU A 196 -4.69 10.36 -2.39
N ALA A 197 -4.42 11.65 -2.11
CA ALA A 197 -4.90 12.35 -0.91
C ALA A 197 -6.44 12.41 -0.83
N LEU A 198 -7.15 12.52 -1.97
CA LEU A 198 -8.61 12.42 -2.03
C LEU A 198 -9.11 11.12 -1.39
N GLY A 199 -8.56 9.99 -1.84
CA GLY A 199 -8.94 8.68 -1.32
C GLY A 199 -8.54 8.49 0.15
N ILE A 200 -7.37 9.00 0.56
CA ILE A 200 -6.93 8.94 1.96
C ILE A 200 -7.92 9.66 2.86
N GLY A 201 -8.37 10.86 2.47
CA GLY A 201 -9.36 11.61 3.25
C GLY A 201 -10.72 10.92 3.31
N TRP A 202 -11.19 10.31 2.22
CA TRP A 202 -12.42 9.51 2.22
C TRP A 202 -12.31 8.26 3.09
N PHE A 203 -11.14 7.62 3.09
CA PHE A 203 -10.88 6.38 3.81
C PHE A 203 -10.71 6.59 5.32
N LEU A 204 -9.95 7.60 5.73
CA LEU A 204 -9.61 7.86 7.12
C LEU A 204 -10.47 8.94 7.79
N GLY A 205 -11.00 9.88 7.02
CA GLY A 205 -11.60 11.11 7.54
C GLY A 205 -10.58 12.22 7.79
N ILE A 206 -11.05 13.35 8.36
CA ILE A 206 -10.20 14.56 8.45
C ILE A 206 -9.07 14.40 9.47
N THR A 207 -9.36 13.93 10.66
CA THR A 207 -8.41 13.89 11.77
C THR A 207 -7.27 12.91 11.51
N GLU A 208 -7.61 11.67 11.18
CA GLU A 208 -6.65 10.62 10.86
C GLU A 208 -5.98 10.85 9.50
N GLY A 209 -6.70 11.45 8.53
CA GLY A 209 -6.15 11.82 7.24
C GLY A 209 -5.07 12.90 7.36
N VAL A 210 -5.30 13.94 8.16
CA VAL A 210 -4.28 14.96 8.46
C VAL A 210 -3.09 14.33 9.19
N ALA A 211 -3.33 13.46 10.18
CA ALA A 211 -2.26 12.73 10.86
C ALA A 211 -1.44 11.87 9.88
N ALA A 212 -2.09 11.15 8.96
CA ALA A 212 -1.44 10.35 7.94
C ALA A 212 -0.53 11.19 7.03
N ILE A 213 -1.00 12.36 6.58
CA ILE A 213 -0.22 13.28 5.75
C ILE A 213 0.95 13.88 6.53
N THR A 214 0.73 14.29 7.79
CA THR A 214 1.80 14.81 8.65
C THR A 214 2.90 13.76 8.84
N LEU A 215 2.54 12.51 9.13
CA LEU A 215 3.48 11.40 9.22
C LEU A 215 4.22 11.17 7.89
N ALA A 216 3.52 11.26 6.76
CA ALA A 216 4.13 11.11 5.45
C ALA A 216 5.23 12.16 5.21
N PHE A 217 4.99 13.42 5.60
CA PHE A 217 6.01 14.47 5.50
C PHE A 217 7.18 14.22 6.46
N TRP A 218 6.93 13.80 7.68
CA TRP A 218 8.01 13.51 8.64
C TRP A 218 8.88 12.33 8.20
N ILE A 219 8.25 11.21 7.82
CA ILE A 219 8.97 10.03 7.35
C ILE A 219 9.75 10.38 6.06
N GLY A 220 9.09 11.07 5.12
CA GLY A 220 9.71 11.51 3.87
C GLY A 220 10.90 12.45 4.11
N ALA A 221 10.80 13.39 5.06
CA ALA A 221 11.89 14.28 5.42
C ALA A 221 13.07 13.51 6.04
N ILE A 222 12.80 12.61 6.99
CA ILE A 222 13.84 11.79 7.64
C ILE A 222 14.57 10.94 6.59
N VAL A 223 13.83 10.24 5.73
CA VAL A 223 14.41 9.40 4.66
C VAL A 223 15.18 10.27 3.66
N GLY A 224 14.62 11.40 3.22
CA GLY A 224 15.26 12.31 2.27
C GLY A 224 16.59 12.85 2.79
N VAL A 225 16.61 13.36 4.03
CA VAL A 225 17.84 13.85 4.69
C VAL A 225 18.85 12.73 4.84
N SER A 226 18.42 11.55 5.27
CA SER A 226 19.29 10.37 5.44
C SER A 226 19.93 9.95 4.12
N LEU A 227 19.19 9.95 3.01
CA LEU A 227 19.73 9.63 1.68
C LEU A 227 20.77 10.64 1.21
N ILE A 228 20.53 11.94 1.44
CA ILE A 228 21.50 12.99 1.11
C ILE A 228 22.77 12.83 1.94
N TYR A 229 22.65 12.52 3.24
CA TYR A 229 23.81 12.38 4.12
C TYR A 229 24.65 11.12 3.80
N LEU A 230 23.97 9.98 3.57
CA LEU A 230 24.64 8.68 3.34
C LEU A 230 25.21 8.55 1.91
N ASN A 231 24.59 9.18 0.91
CA ASN A 231 24.93 9.02 -0.52
C ASN A 231 25.08 10.38 -1.22
N LYS A 232 25.94 11.26 -0.71
CA LYS A 232 26.18 12.62 -1.26
C LYS A 232 26.50 12.65 -2.76
N ASN A 233 27.14 11.60 -3.29
CA ASN A 233 27.50 11.52 -4.70
C ASN A 233 26.32 11.17 -5.62
N LYS A 234 25.24 10.60 -5.08
CA LYS A 234 24.07 10.14 -5.87
C LYS A 234 22.83 10.99 -5.65
N TYR A 235 22.65 11.50 -4.43
CA TYR A 235 21.49 12.30 -4.04
C TYR A 235 21.93 13.71 -3.60
N GLY A 236 21.32 14.72 -4.20
CA GLY A 236 21.51 16.12 -3.85
C GLY A 236 20.17 16.78 -3.51
N MET A 237 20.21 18.06 -3.11
CA MET A 237 19.02 18.84 -2.76
C MET A 237 17.98 18.95 -3.91
N LYS A 238 18.36 18.64 -5.14
CA LYS A 238 17.49 18.67 -6.33
C LYS A 238 17.01 17.28 -6.75
N SER A 239 17.35 16.22 -6.01
CA SER A 239 16.91 14.87 -6.34
C SER A 239 15.44 14.70 -6.02
N SER A 240 14.66 14.19 -6.98
CA SER A 240 13.26 13.82 -6.77
C SER A 240 13.16 12.48 -6.03
N ILE A 241 12.31 12.43 -5.01
CA ILE A 241 11.97 11.21 -4.28
C ILE A 241 10.47 11.01 -4.43
N ALA A 242 10.05 9.78 -4.72
CA ALA A 242 8.64 9.42 -4.77
C ALA A 242 7.97 9.67 -3.41
N PHE A 243 6.89 10.45 -3.37
CA PHE A 243 6.19 10.81 -2.13
C PHE A 243 5.05 9.83 -1.79
N GLY A 244 4.47 9.18 -2.80
CA GLY A 244 3.39 8.22 -2.62
C GLY A 244 3.65 7.11 -1.59
N PRO A 245 4.84 6.47 -1.57
CA PRO A 245 5.15 5.46 -0.55
C PRO A 245 5.03 5.99 0.89
N PHE A 246 5.45 7.24 1.13
CA PHE A 246 5.34 7.85 2.46
C PHE A 246 3.90 8.19 2.83
N MET A 247 3.08 8.64 1.86
CA MET A 247 1.65 8.85 2.06
C MET A 247 0.97 7.54 2.45
N ILE A 248 1.30 6.43 1.78
CA ILE A 248 0.72 5.12 2.05
C ILE A 248 1.19 4.56 3.39
N LEU A 249 2.45 4.75 3.76
CA LEU A 249 2.94 4.40 5.09
C LEU A 249 2.25 5.20 6.18
N GLY A 250 2.13 6.52 6.02
CA GLY A 250 1.37 7.38 6.92
C GLY A 250 -0.09 6.94 7.05
N THR A 251 -0.74 6.57 5.93
CA THR A 251 -2.09 6.04 5.90
C THR A 251 -2.20 4.73 6.69
N ALA A 252 -1.27 3.80 6.51
CA ALA A 252 -1.27 2.54 7.25
C ALA A 252 -1.06 2.77 8.75
N ILE A 253 -0.11 3.60 9.13
CA ILE A 253 0.16 3.92 10.54
C ILE A 253 -1.05 4.59 11.17
N SER A 254 -1.66 5.59 10.52
CA SER A 254 -2.84 6.28 11.01
C SER A 254 -4.07 5.37 11.09
N PHE A 255 -4.22 4.43 10.17
CA PHE A 255 -5.31 3.45 10.21
C PHE A 255 -5.27 2.55 11.44
N PHE A 256 -4.08 2.05 11.83
CA PHE A 256 -3.96 1.13 12.97
C PHE A 256 -3.81 1.84 14.32
N TRP A 257 -3.20 3.01 14.35
CA TRP A 257 -2.83 3.72 15.60
C TRP A 257 -3.27 5.19 15.61
N GLY A 258 -4.19 5.60 14.73
CA GLY A 258 -4.58 7.00 14.57
C GLY A 258 -5.01 7.68 15.87
N GLU A 259 -5.87 7.05 16.67
CA GLU A 259 -6.32 7.60 17.96
C GLU A 259 -5.15 7.89 18.92
N LYS A 260 -4.18 6.96 19.02
CA LYS A 260 -3.00 7.13 19.89
C LYS A 260 -2.07 8.22 19.36
N ILE A 261 -1.95 8.34 18.05
CA ILE A 261 -1.09 9.35 17.41
C ILE A 261 -1.70 10.73 17.58
N ILE A 262 -3.01 10.85 17.40
CA ILE A 262 -3.73 12.11 17.61
C ILE A 262 -3.59 12.59 19.03
N SER A 263 -3.79 11.71 20.04
CA SER A 263 -3.61 12.05 21.47
C SER A 263 -2.17 12.41 21.83
N PHE A 264 -1.18 12.08 21.01
CA PHE A 264 0.22 12.45 21.20
C PHE A 264 0.59 13.75 20.47
N LEU A 265 -0.06 14.05 19.34
CA LEU A 265 0.26 15.21 18.50
C LEU A 265 -0.55 16.45 18.89
N PHE A 266 -1.75 16.24 19.47
CA PHE A 266 -2.71 17.28 19.84
C PHE A 266 -3.19 17.10 21.30
#